data_3de77d3dee0cb275ed8629f9d78b3b93
#
_entry.id   3de77d3dee0cb275ed8629f9d78b3b93
#
_cell.length_a   1.000
_cell.length_b   1.000
_cell.length_c   1.000
_cell.angle_alpha   90.00
_cell.angle_beta   90.00
_cell.angle_gamma   90.00
#
_symmetry.space_group_name_H-M   'P 1'
#
loop_
_entity.id
_entity.type
_entity.pdbx_description
1 polymer ?
#
loop_
_entity_poly.entity_id
_entity_poly.type
_entity_poly.pdbx_seq_one_letter_code
_entity_poly.pdbx_strand_id
1 'polypeptide(L)'
;MSQVATDRMDQAVADALGLNRTDMRCTDVLEREGAVTAGRLAKATGLTTGAITSVIDRLERAGYARRVREETDRRRVLVELTPEVLGRGRDFYAEHQKLSERLYRGSSVEELELLLQFVRAGRELNEREAARLEAWRRGR
;
A
#
# COMPACT_ATOMS: atom_id res chain seq x y z
N MET A 1 -18.08 1.11 -4.31
CA MET A 1 -17.41 -0.20 -4.54
C MET A 1 -17.44 -0.97 -3.23
N SER A 2 -17.74 -2.26 -3.26
CA SER A 2 -17.73 -3.08 -2.05
C SER A 2 -16.27 -3.32 -1.61
N GLN A 3 -15.97 -3.14 -0.34
CA GLN A 3 -14.65 -3.44 0.28
C GLN A 3 -14.16 -4.85 -0.13
N VAL A 4 -15.08 -5.82 -0.13
CA VAL A 4 -14.81 -7.20 -0.53
C VAL A 4 -14.27 -7.32 -1.97
N ALA A 5 -14.79 -6.52 -2.91
CA ALA A 5 -14.32 -6.55 -4.30
C ALA A 5 -12.92 -5.94 -4.43
N THR A 6 -12.64 -4.88 -3.70
CA THR A 6 -11.31 -4.26 -3.65
C THR A 6 -10.29 -5.24 -3.01
N ASP A 7 -10.63 -5.84 -1.87
CA ASP A 7 -9.79 -6.83 -1.20
C ASP A 7 -9.48 -8.05 -2.10
N ARG A 8 -10.43 -8.46 -2.94
CA ARG A 8 -10.21 -9.54 -3.92
C ARG A 8 -9.26 -9.14 -5.04
N MET A 9 -9.35 -7.90 -5.52
CA MET A 9 -8.41 -7.38 -6.53
C MET A 9 -7.00 -7.32 -5.97
N ASP A 10 -6.83 -6.77 -4.77
CA ASP A 10 -5.54 -6.68 -4.10
C ASP A 10 -4.94 -8.07 -3.84
N GLN A 11 -5.78 -9.05 -3.44
CA GLN A 11 -5.33 -10.43 -3.28
C GLN A 11 -4.89 -11.04 -4.62
N ALA A 12 -5.63 -10.82 -5.70
CA ALA A 12 -5.26 -11.34 -7.02
C ALA A 12 -3.93 -10.74 -7.52
N VAL A 13 -3.67 -9.46 -7.26
CA VAL A 13 -2.38 -8.81 -7.56
C VAL A 13 -1.27 -9.42 -6.71
N ALA A 14 -1.50 -9.61 -5.41
CA ALA A 14 -0.54 -10.25 -4.52
C ALA A 14 -0.16 -11.66 -5.00
N ASP A 15 -1.16 -12.47 -5.36
CA ASP A 15 -0.95 -13.82 -5.88
C ASP A 15 -0.16 -13.81 -7.20
N ALA A 16 -0.48 -12.88 -8.11
CA ALA A 16 0.23 -12.72 -9.38
C ALA A 16 1.69 -12.29 -9.21
N LEU A 17 2.00 -11.54 -8.14
CA LEU A 17 3.37 -11.17 -7.75
C LEU A 17 4.06 -12.23 -6.88
N GLY A 18 3.36 -13.27 -6.45
CA GLY A 18 3.88 -14.25 -5.50
C GLY A 18 4.13 -13.67 -4.11
N LEU A 19 3.39 -12.62 -3.74
CA LEU A 19 3.49 -11.92 -2.46
C LEU A 19 2.31 -12.29 -1.55
N ASN A 20 2.53 -12.24 -0.26
CA ASN A 20 1.46 -12.33 0.71
C ASN A 20 0.93 -10.93 1.09
N ARG A 21 -0.19 -10.88 1.81
CA ARG A 21 -0.84 -9.64 2.23
C ARG A 21 0.07 -8.72 3.05
N THR A 22 0.97 -9.30 3.85
CA THR A 22 1.91 -8.52 4.66
C THR A 22 2.99 -7.90 3.78
N ASP A 23 3.48 -8.64 2.80
CA ASP A 23 4.45 -8.16 1.82
C ASP A 23 3.84 -7.00 1.01
N MET A 24 2.59 -7.15 0.52
CA MET A 24 1.87 -6.08 -0.18
C MET A 24 1.74 -4.80 0.64
N ARG A 25 1.38 -4.89 1.93
CA ARG A 25 1.33 -3.71 2.81
C ARG A 25 2.67 -3.00 2.93
N CYS A 26 3.77 -3.74 2.91
CA CYS A 26 5.10 -3.16 2.93
C CYS A 26 5.46 -2.50 1.59
N THR A 27 5.10 -3.11 0.46
CA THR A 27 5.29 -2.50 -0.87
C THR A 27 4.49 -1.22 -1.02
N ASP A 28 3.24 -1.15 -0.53
CA ASP A 28 2.41 0.06 -0.55
C ASP A 28 3.04 1.22 0.23
N VAL A 29 3.66 0.93 1.38
CA VAL A 29 4.38 1.96 2.16
C VAL A 29 5.61 2.44 1.40
N LEU A 30 6.39 1.51 0.83
CA LEU A 30 7.60 1.83 0.06
C LEU A 30 7.26 2.61 -1.22
N GLU A 31 6.14 2.33 -1.87
CA GLU A 31 5.69 3.06 -3.05
C GLU A 31 5.31 4.51 -2.71
N ARG A 32 4.61 4.72 -1.60
CA ARG A 32 4.16 6.05 -1.18
C ARG A 32 5.25 6.92 -0.57
N GLU A 33 6.12 6.33 0.24
CA GLU A 33 7.12 7.06 1.01
C GLU A 33 8.52 7.04 0.36
N GLY A 34 8.72 6.20 -0.65
CA GLY A 34 10.04 5.98 -1.25
C GLY A 34 10.95 5.14 -0.36
N ALA A 35 12.26 5.39 -0.44
CA ALA A 35 13.25 4.70 0.36
C ALA A 35 13.12 5.05 1.85
N VAL A 36 12.86 4.06 2.70
CA VAL A 36 12.72 4.23 4.16
C VAL A 36 13.53 3.22 4.95
N THR A 37 13.79 3.52 6.22
CA THR A 37 14.43 2.55 7.13
C THR A 37 13.48 1.40 7.49
N ALA A 38 14.02 0.23 7.83
CA ALA A 38 13.24 -0.90 8.34
C ALA A 38 12.40 -0.52 9.58
N GLY A 39 12.94 0.35 10.46
CA GLY A 39 12.19 0.86 11.62
C GLY A 39 11.00 1.73 11.22
N ARG A 40 11.14 2.59 10.20
CA ARG A 40 10.02 3.36 9.66
C ARG A 40 8.95 2.45 9.06
N LEU A 41 9.37 1.45 8.29
CA LEU A 41 8.46 0.46 7.69
C LEU A 41 7.71 -0.34 8.76
N ALA A 42 8.38 -0.76 9.84
CA ALA A 42 7.77 -1.42 10.99
C ALA A 42 6.68 -0.55 11.63
N LYS A 43 6.99 0.72 11.88
CA LYS A 43 6.04 1.68 12.46
C LYS A 43 4.83 1.90 11.55
N ALA A 44 5.04 2.07 10.24
CA ALA A 44 3.97 2.32 9.28
C ALA A 44 3.02 1.12 9.11
N THR A 45 3.55 -0.10 9.23
CA THR A 45 2.78 -1.34 9.05
C THR A 45 2.25 -1.95 10.35
N GLY A 46 2.72 -1.48 11.51
CA GLY A 46 2.40 -2.06 12.81
C GLY A 46 3.04 -3.44 13.06
N LEU A 47 4.08 -3.78 12.30
CA LEU A 47 4.79 -5.05 12.43
C LEU A 47 5.97 -4.96 13.40
N THR A 48 6.37 -6.08 13.97
CA THR A 48 7.60 -6.17 14.78
C THR A 48 8.85 -6.07 13.89
N THR A 49 9.99 -5.68 14.47
CA THR A 49 11.27 -5.59 13.77
C THR A 49 11.67 -6.92 13.11
N GLY A 50 11.47 -8.05 13.79
CA GLY A 50 11.75 -9.37 13.23
C GLY A 50 10.86 -9.72 12.03
N ALA A 51 9.56 -9.39 12.11
CA ALA A 51 8.63 -9.59 11.00
C ALA A 51 9.03 -8.74 9.78
N ILE A 52 9.40 -7.47 9.99
CA ILE A 52 9.86 -6.59 8.91
C ILE A 52 11.13 -7.11 8.25
N THR A 53 12.10 -7.60 9.02
CA THR A 53 13.32 -8.20 8.46
C THR A 53 12.97 -9.36 7.53
N SER A 54 12.09 -10.26 7.98
CA SER A 54 11.63 -11.38 7.16
C SER A 54 10.88 -10.96 5.89
N VAL A 55 10.07 -9.89 5.96
CA VAL A 55 9.39 -9.30 4.78
C VAL A 55 10.44 -8.75 3.80
N ILE A 56 11.36 -7.92 4.28
CA ILE A 56 12.40 -7.33 3.42
C ILE A 56 13.22 -8.42 2.73
N ASP A 57 13.61 -9.46 3.45
CA ASP A 57 14.38 -10.57 2.89
C ASP A 57 13.60 -11.35 1.82
N ARG A 58 12.27 -11.48 1.96
CA ARG A 58 11.43 -12.08 0.91
C ARG A 58 11.32 -11.19 -0.31
N LEU A 59 11.09 -9.89 -0.11
CA LEU A 59 11.01 -8.92 -1.19
C LEU A 59 12.34 -8.81 -1.96
N GLU A 60 13.47 -8.86 -1.27
CA GLU A 60 14.79 -8.89 -1.91
C GLU A 60 15.02 -10.17 -2.72
N ARG A 61 14.65 -11.34 -2.18
CA ARG A 61 14.75 -12.60 -2.92
C ARG A 61 13.84 -12.65 -4.15
N ALA A 62 12.70 -11.98 -4.09
CA ALA A 62 11.81 -11.82 -5.24
C ALA A 62 12.28 -10.76 -6.25
N GLY A 63 13.34 -10.00 -5.94
CA GLY A 63 13.83 -8.90 -6.77
C GLY A 63 12.96 -7.65 -6.71
N TYR A 64 12.09 -7.52 -5.71
CA TYR A 64 11.10 -6.44 -5.61
C TYR A 64 11.55 -5.29 -4.72
N ALA A 65 12.45 -5.55 -3.81
CA ALA A 65 13.08 -4.51 -2.99
C ALA A 65 14.60 -4.68 -2.95
N ARG A 66 15.28 -3.65 -2.52
CA ARG A 66 16.72 -3.69 -2.25
C ARG A 66 17.07 -2.80 -1.07
N ARG A 67 18.12 -3.16 -0.35
CA ARG A 67 18.73 -2.32 0.66
C ARG A 67 19.76 -1.39 -0.01
N VAL A 68 19.64 -0.10 0.31
CA VAL A 68 20.56 0.94 -0.18
C VAL A 68 21.12 1.71 1.01
N ARG A 69 22.35 2.24 0.88
CA ARG A 69 22.90 3.14 1.89
C ARG A 69 22.43 4.55 1.60
N GLU A 70 22.03 5.28 2.65
CA GLU A 70 21.64 6.68 2.50
C GLU A 70 22.88 7.51 2.08
N GLU A 71 22.70 8.39 1.11
CA GLU A 71 23.81 9.20 0.56
C GLU A 71 24.38 10.17 1.60
N THR A 72 23.50 10.73 2.43
CA THR A 72 23.85 11.72 3.46
C THR A 72 24.40 11.11 4.76
N ASP A 73 23.99 9.88 5.07
CA ASP A 73 24.48 9.12 6.23
C ASP A 73 24.66 7.64 5.88
N ARG A 74 25.84 7.28 5.48
CA ARG A 74 26.21 5.90 5.08
C ARG A 74 26.03 4.84 6.17
N ARG A 75 25.78 5.24 7.43
CA ARG A 75 25.46 4.33 8.53
C ARG A 75 24.00 3.87 8.48
N ARG A 76 23.13 4.62 7.77
CA ARG A 76 21.73 4.30 7.63
C ARG A 76 21.51 3.42 6.39
N VAL A 77 20.77 2.35 6.60
CA VAL A 77 20.32 1.45 5.54
C VAL A 77 18.83 1.73 5.29
N LEU A 78 18.53 2.07 4.05
CA LEU A 78 17.17 2.25 3.56
C LEU A 78 16.76 1.03 2.76
N VAL A 79 15.46 0.83 2.65
CA VAL A 79 14.83 -0.16 1.79
C VAL A 79 14.00 0.58 0.75
N GLU A 80 14.13 0.23 -0.51
CA GLU A 80 13.35 0.81 -1.61
C GLU A 80 12.85 -0.27 -2.55
N LEU A 81 11.80 0.03 -3.30
CA LEU A 81 11.32 -0.85 -4.36
C LEU A 81 12.22 -0.79 -5.59
N THR A 82 12.34 -1.91 -6.28
CA THR A 82 13.05 -1.96 -7.55
C THR A 82 12.18 -1.43 -8.69
N PRO A 83 12.77 -0.89 -9.78
CA PRO A 83 12.03 -0.51 -10.97
C PRO A 83 11.22 -1.66 -11.58
N GLU A 84 11.65 -2.91 -11.37
CA GLU A 84 10.96 -4.10 -11.89
C GLU A 84 9.57 -4.27 -11.27
N VAL A 85 9.46 -4.25 -9.93
CA VAL A 85 8.14 -4.41 -9.27
C VAL A 85 7.23 -3.22 -9.54
N LEU A 86 7.79 -2.00 -9.63
CA LEU A 86 7.02 -0.81 -10.02
C LEU A 86 6.50 -0.92 -11.45
N GLY A 87 7.27 -1.52 -12.36
CA GLY A 87 6.84 -1.82 -13.73
C GLY A 87 5.68 -2.82 -13.75
N ARG A 88 5.84 -3.95 -13.09
CA ARG A 88 4.79 -4.99 -13.00
C ARG A 88 3.51 -4.46 -12.35
N GLY A 89 3.61 -3.69 -11.27
CA GLY A 89 2.46 -3.05 -10.65
C GLY A 89 1.71 -2.17 -11.65
N ARG A 90 2.41 -1.31 -12.37
CA ARG A 90 1.79 -0.46 -13.41
C ARG A 90 1.09 -1.27 -14.50
N ASP A 91 1.65 -2.38 -14.94
CA ASP A 91 1.05 -3.22 -15.97
C ASP A 91 -0.26 -3.85 -15.49
N PHE A 92 -0.30 -4.35 -14.24
CA PHE A 92 -1.53 -4.90 -13.64
C PHE A 92 -2.62 -3.84 -13.49
N TYR A 93 -2.26 -2.62 -13.10
CA TYR A 93 -3.23 -1.55 -12.91
C TYR A 93 -3.60 -0.79 -14.19
N ALA A 94 -2.80 -0.90 -15.26
CA ALA A 94 -3.07 -0.20 -16.53
C ALA A 94 -4.39 -0.63 -17.16
N GLU A 95 -4.70 -1.93 -17.17
CA GLU A 95 -5.98 -2.42 -17.69
C GLU A 95 -7.16 -2.04 -16.78
N HIS A 96 -6.97 -2.14 -15.47
CA HIS A 96 -7.96 -1.68 -14.49
C HIS A 96 -8.24 -0.18 -14.64
N GLN A 97 -7.23 0.63 -14.88
CA GLN A 97 -7.40 2.07 -15.12
C GLN A 97 -8.23 2.33 -16.38
N LYS A 98 -7.93 1.66 -17.49
CA LYS A 98 -8.71 1.79 -18.74
C LYS A 98 -10.18 1.41 -18.53
N LEU A 99 -10.45 0.35 -17.77
CA LEU A 99 -11.81 -0.06 -17.45
C LEU A 99 -12.52 0.96 -16.54
N SER A 100 -11.80 1.51 -15.56
CA SER A 100 -12.30 2.57 -14.69
C SER A 100 -12.64 3.85 -15.46
N GLU A 101 -11.76 4.27 -16.39
CA GLU A 101 -12.04 5.42 -17.27
C GLU A 101 -13.31 5.22 -18.10
N ARG A 102 -13.56 4.00 -18.57
CA ARG A 102 -14.84 3.68 -19.28
C ARG A 102 -16.06 3.77 -18.36
N LEU A 103 -15.91 3.35 -17.10
CA LEU A 103 -16.99 3.40 -16.11
C LEU A 103 -17.44 4.83 -15.81
N TYR A 104 -16.48 5.78 -15.78
CA TYR A 104 -16.75 7.20 -15.49
C TYR A 104 -16.97 8.04 -16.76
N ARG A 105 -16.79 7.46 -17.94
CA ARG A 105 -16.99 8.15 -19.21
C ARG A 105 -18.47 8.56 -19.36
N GLY A 106 -18.70 9.85 -19.45
CA GLY A 106 -20.05 10.43 -19.55
C GLY A 106 -20.58 11.02 -18.25
N SER A 107 -19.87 10.85 -17.14
CA SER A 107 -20.20 11.59 -15.92
C SER A 107 -19.71 13.04 -16.02
N SER A 108 -20.50 13.97 -15.50
CA SER A 108 -20.08 15.37 -15.37
C SER A 108 -19.04 15.54 -14.26
N VAL A 109 -18.33 16.67 -14.27
CA VAL A 109 -17.36 17.00 -13.22
C VAL A 109 -18.07 17.09 -11.87
N GLU A 110 -19.23 17.69 -11.83
CA GLU A 110 -20.05 17.86 -10.62
C GLU A 110 -20.50 16.52 -10.04
N GLU A 111 -20.88 15.56 -10.89
CA GLU A 111 -21.23 14.20 -10.45
C GLU A 111 -20.02 13.48 -9.86
N LEU A 112 -18.87 13.60 -10.49
CA LEU A 112 -17.62 13.00 -9.98
C LEU A 112 -17.15 13.64 -8.67
N GLU A 113 -17.29 14.96 -8.54
CA GLU A 113 -16.99 15.67 -7.29
C GLU A 113 -17.91 15.25 -6.15
N LEU A 114 -19.19 15.09 -6.40
CA LEU A 114 -20.15 14.60 -5.39
C LEU A 114 -19.80 13.18 -4.93
N LEU A 115 -19.50 12.27 -5.86
CA LEU A 115 -19.06 10.92 -5.54
C LEU A 115 -17.77 10.91 -4.74
N LEU A 116 -16.81 11.75 -5.10
CA LEU A 116 -15.53 11.87 -4.40
C LEU A 116 -15.71 12.39 -2.96
N GLN A 117 -16.57 13.39 -2.77
CA GLN A 117 -16.93 13.90 -1.44
C GLN A 117 -17.56 12.82 -0.58
N PHE A 118 -18.51 12.05 -1.12
CA PHE A 118 -19.15 10.95 -0.40
C PHE A 118 -18.15 9.86 0.03
N VAL A 119 -17.27 9.44 -0.88
CA VAL A 119 -16.25 8.43 -0.58
C VAL A 119 -15.26 8.94 0.47
N ARG A 120 -14.82 10.20 0.39
CA ARG A 120 -13.94 10.82 1.37
C ARG A 120 -14.58 10.90 2.76
N ALA A 121 -15.83 11.34 2.84
CA ALA A 121 -16.57 11.43 4.10
C ALA A 121 -16.75 10.03 4.75
N GLY A 122 -17.07 9.01 3.96
CA GLY A 122 -17.17 7.63 4.43
C GLY A 122 -15.84 7.09 4.97
N ARG A 123 -14.73 7.40 4.30
CA ARG A 123 -13.39 7.02 4.77
C ARG A 123 -13.05 7.70 6.11
N GLU A 124 -13.25 9.01 6.20
CA GLU A 124 -12.98 9.75 7.43
C GLU A 124 -13.81 9.25 8.62
N LEU A 125 -15.08 8.92 8.38
CA LEU A 125 -15.94 8.32 9.40
C LEU A 125 -15.36 6.99 9.91
N ASN A 126 -14.98 6.10 9.00
CA ASN A 126 -14.41 4.80 9.37
C ASN A 126 -13.07 4.94 10.12
N GLU A 127 -12.19 5.87 9.69
CA GLU A 127 -10.91 6.14 10.35
C GLU A 127 -11.13 6.66 11.78
N ARG A 128 -12.08 7.58 12.00
CA ARG A 128 -12.45 8.10 13.33
C ARG A 128 -13.00 7.00 14.23
N GLU A 129 -13.91 6.16 13.73
CA GLU A 129 -14.48 5.07 14.50
C GLU A 129 -13.44 3.99 14.83
N ALA A 130 -12.55 3.66 13.92
CA ALA A 130 -11.44 2.76 14.18
C ALA A 130 -10.54 3.28 15.31
N ALA A 131 -10.15 4.55 15.24
CA ALA A 131 -9.35 5.20 16.29
C ALA A 131 -10.07 5.20 17.65
N ARG A 132 -11.38 5.47 17.68
CA ARG A 132 -12.20 5.41 18.90
C ARG A 132 -12.20 4.01 19.51
N LEU A 133 -12.40 2.97 18.71
CA LEU A 133 -12.42 1.58 19.17
C LEU A 133 -11.04 1.11 19.66
N GLU A 134 -9.96 1.54 18.99
CA GLU A 134 -8.60 1.27 19.44
C GLU A 134 -8.28 1.95 20.78
N ALA A 135 -8.73 3.19 20.99
CA ALA A 135 -8.56 3.88 22.25
C ALA A 135 -9.33 3.17 23.37
N TRP A 136 -10.57 2.75 23.11
CA TRP A 136 -11.37 1.99 24.07
C TRP A 136 -10.70 0.66 24.46
N ARG A 137 -10.11 -0.05 23.50
CA ARG A 137 -9.37 -1.30 23.76
C ARG A 137 -8.15 -1.09 24.66
N ARG A 138 -7.45 0.05 24.50
CA ARG A 138 -6.26 0.37 25.32
C ARG A 138 -6.60 0.82 26.73
N GLY A 139 -7.82 1.28 26.98
CA GLY A 139 -8.29 1.72 28.30
C GLY A 139 -8.88 0.60 29.16
N ARG A 140 -8.87 -0.64 28.70
CA ARG A 140 -9.24 -1.86 29.42
C ARG A 140 -8.02 -2.65 29.85
#